data_023b91880e3c01ff343ad8aa65a042e6
#
_entry.id   023b91880e3c01ff343ad8aa65a042e6
#
_cell.length_a   1.000
_cell.length_b   1.000
_cell.length_c   1.000
_cell.angle_alpha   90.00
_cell.angle_beta   90.00
_cell.angle_gamma   90.00
#
_symmetry.space_group_name_H-M   'P 1'
#
loop_
_entity.id
_entity.type
_entity.pdbx_description
1 polymer ?
#
loop_
_entity_poly.entity_id
_entity_poly.type
_entity_poly.pdbx_seq_one_letter_code
_entity_poly.pdbx_strand_id
1 'polypeptide(L)'
;METTAPTYLEALKKSEAYSDSPQKIKFEETQGSYLFHADAQLYKIKKTGNEFASLAVKEVFCREECRLLMHYNPEWTAEVVTLNRTESGYQLAGKEGEIEEYVLKMENLPERRFLSSLIKKKN
;
A
#
# COMPACT_ATOMS: atom_id res chain seq x y z
N MET A 1 -6.18 -26.75 1.31
CA MET A 1 -6.67 -25.72 0.49
C MET A 1 -5.63 -24.62 0.26
N GLU A 2 -5.37 -24.36 -0.92
CA GLU A 2 -4.34 -23.38 -1.17
C GLU A 2 -4.84 -21.97 -0.91
N THR A 3 -3.90 -21.12 -0.60
CA THR A 3 -4.18 -19.73 -0.36
C THR A 3 -4.30 -19.01 -1.69
N THR A 4 -5.34 -18.26 -1.85
CA THR A 4 -5.54 -17.50 -3.07
C THR A 4 -5.09 -16.07 -2.84
N ALA A 5 -4.29 -15.54 -3.75
CA ALA A 5 -3.87 -14.16 -3.68
C ALA A 5 -5.10 -13.26 -3.82
N PRO A 6 -5.09 -12.10 -3.16
CA PRO A 6 -6.20 -11.17 -3.31
C PRO A 6 -6.39 -10.76 -4.76
N THR A 7 -7.65 -10.62 -5.15
CA THR A 7 -7.95 -10.28 -6.54
C THR A 7 -7.48 -8.88 -6.90
N TYR A 8 -7.37 -7.98 -5.93
CA TYR A 8 -6.94 -6.62 -6.24
C TYR A 8 -5.48 -6.54 -6.65
N LEU A 9 -4.67 -7.59 -6.43
CA LEU A 9 -3.26 -7.53 -6.80
C LEU A 9 -3.10 -7.29 -8.28
N GLU A 10 -3.86 -7.99 -9.11
CA GLU A 10 -3.75 -7.80 -10.56
C GLU A 10 -4.25 -6.42 -10.98
N ALA A 11 -5.31 -5.96 -10.34
CA ALA A 11 -5.84 -4.64 -10.67
C ALA A 11 -4.85 -3.54 -10.35
N LEU A 12 -4.12 -3.68 -9.24
CA LEU A 12 -3.18 -2.65 -8.81
C LEU A 12 -1.89 -2.65 -9.61
N LYS A 13 -1.71 -3.60 -10.49
CA LYS A 13 -0.58 -3.58 -11.40
C LYS A 13 -0.88 -2.77 -12.65
N LYS A 14 -2.10 -2.23 -12.75
CA LYS A 14 -2.54 -1.45 -13.90
C LYS A 14 -2.80 -0.02 -13.48
N SER A 15 -2.45 0.91 -14.34
CA SER A 15 -2.54 2.33 -13.99
C SER A 15 -3.97 2.81 -13.79
N GLU A 16 -4.95 2.14 -14.36
CA GLU A 16 -6.33 2.58 -14.25
C GLU A 16 -6.88 2.48 -12.82
N ALA A 17 -6.23 1.72 -11.96
CA ALA A 17 -6.66 1.64 -10.56
C ALA A 17 -6.19 2.83 -9.75
N TYR A 18 -5.36 3.69 -10.33
CA TYR A 18 -4.78 4.83 -9.63
C TYR A 18 -5.35 6.12 -10.22
N SER A 19 -5.65 7.07 -9.35
CA SER A 19 -6.26 8.32 -9.80
C SER A 19 -5.31 9.15 -10.66
N ASP A 20 -3.99 9.01 -10.46
CA ASP A 20 -3.01 9.80 -11.21
C ASP A 20 -2.39 9.03 -12.35
N SER A 21 -2.90 7.87 -12.68
CA SER A 21 -2.48 7.09 -13.84
C SER A 21 -0.97 6.97 -13.98
N PRO A 22 -0.30 6.31 -13.03
CA PRO A 22 1.15 6.20 -13.07
C PRO A 22 1.61 5.46 -14.32
N GLN A 23 2.79 5.82 -14.80
CA GLN A 23 3.35 5.21 -15.98
C GLN A 23 4.09 3.92 -15.69
N LYS A 24 4.68 3.83 -14.49
CA LYS A 24 5.42 2.65 -14.10
C LYS A 24 4.90 2.13 -12.79
N ILE A 25 4.55 0.86 -12.76
CA ILE A 25 4.10 0.22 -11.54
C ILE A 25 4.93 -1.04 -11.36
N LYS A 26 5.62 -1.11 -10.24
CA LYS A 26 6.41 -2.28 -9.88
C LYS A 26 5.81 -2.92 -8.65
N PHE A 27 5.52 -4.21 -8.75
CA PHE A 27 4.95 -4.95 -7.63
C PHE A 27 6.05 -5.69 -6.90
N GLU A 28 5.98 -5.63 -5.58
CA GLU A 28 6.92 -6.36 -4.74
C GLU A 28 6.15 -6.96 -3.59
N GLU A 29 6.42 -8.21 -3.29
CA GLU A 29 5.77 -8.88 -2.19
C GLU A 29 6.79 -9.21 -1.14
N THR A 30 6.50 -8.82 0.10
CA THR A 30 7.34 -9.19 1.24
C THR A 30 6.56 -10.19 2.09
N GLN A 31 7.21 -10.66 3.15
CA GLN A 31 6.55 -11.60 4.04
C GLN A 31 5.30 -10.99 4.66
N GLY A 32 5.32 -9.71 4.95
CA GLY A 32 4.22 -9.07 5.64
C GLY A 32 3.41 -8.07 4.85
N SER A 33 3.75 -7.83 3.58
CA SER A 33 3.09 -6.75 2.87
C SER A 33 3.12 -6.96 1.37
N TYR A 34 2.20 -6.28 0.69
CA TYR A 34 2.23 -6.10 -0.75
C TYR A 34 2.63 -4.66 -1.01
N LEU A 35 3.60 -4.45 -1.89
CA LEU A 35 4.13 -3.13 -2.19
C LEU A 35 3.93 -2.81 -3.66
N PHE A 36 3.37 -1.64 -3.93
CA PHE A 36 3.18 -1.18 -5.30
C PHE A 36 3.91 0.14 -5.46
N HIS A 37 5.00 0.10 -6.22
CA HIS A 37 5.79 1.29 -6.52
C HIS A 37 5.22 1.91 -7.79
N ALA A 38 4.43 2.97 -7.61
CA ALA A 38 3.73 3.61 -8.72
C ALA A 38 4.35 4.98 -8.95
N ASP A 39 5.30 5.05 -9.90
CA ASP A 39 6.06 6.27 -10.16
C ASP A 39 6.72 6.74 -8.86
N ALA A 40 6.40 7.93 -8.39
CA ALA A 40 7.02 8.49 -7.19
C ALA A 40 6.30 8.10 -5.90
N GLN A 41 5.29 7.25 -5.98
CA GLN A 41 4.52 6.87 -4.81
C GLN A 41 4.71 5.41 -4.49
N LEU A 42 4.64 5.10 -3.21
CA LEU A 42 4.66 3.72 -2.75
C LEU A 42 3.36 3.44 -2.00
N TYR A 43 2.67 2.38 -2.41
CA TYR A 43 1.43 1.95 -1.76
C TYR A 43 1.69 0.62 -1.09
N LYS A 44 1.47 0.58 0.22
CA LYS A 44 1.74 -0.62 1.01
C LYS A 44 0.44 -1.16 1.60
N ILE A 45 0.17 -2.42 1.32
CA ILE A 45 -0.99 -3.11 1.88
C ILE A 45 -0.47 -4.21 2.77
N LYS A 46 -0.79 -4.11 4.06
CA LYS A 46 -0.31 -5.09 5.02
C LYS A 46 -1.06 -6.40 4.86
N LYS A 47 -0.31 -7.49 4.83
CA LYS A 47 -0.91 -8.81 4.85
C LYS A 47 -1.37 -9.08 6.27
N THR A 48 -2.66 -9.13 6.47
CA THR A 48 -3.15 -9.46 7.80
C THR A 48 -3.01 -10.94 8.07
N GLY A 49 -3.02 -11.74 7.00
CA GLY A 49 -2.89 -13.18 7.16
C GLY A 49 -3.99 -13.78 7.98
N ASN A 50 -5.00 -13.00 8.26
CA ASN A 50 -6.05 -13.40 9.16
C ASN A 50 -7.37 -12.94 8.57
N GLU A 51 -8.13 -13.89 8.10
CA GLU A 51 -9.40 -13.61 7.47
C GLU A 51 -10.41 -13.01 8.43
N PHE A 52 -10.15 -13.07 9.72
CA PHE A 52 -11.04 -12.47 10.70
C PHE A 52 -10.73 -11.02 10.98
N ALA A 53 -9.69 -10.49 10.37
CA ALA A 53 -9.38 -9.08 10.57
C ALA A 53 -10.44 -8.23 9.88
N SER A 54 -11.16 -7.46 10.67
CA SER A 54 -12.21 -6.59 10.14
C SER A 54 -11.59 -5.34 9.52
N LEU A 55 -12.40 -4.62 8.77
CA LEU A 55 -11.94 -3.34 8.22
C LEU A 55 -11.55 -2.38 9.33
N ALA A 56 -12.28 -2.40 10.44
CA ALA A 56 -11.94 -1.52 11.56
C ALA A 56 -10.56 -1.82 12.09
N VAL A 57 -10.21 -3.09 12.19
CA VAL A 57 -8.88 -3.48 12.67
C VAL A 57 -7.81 -3.09 11.65
N LYS A 58 -8.09 -3.30 10.37
CA LYS A 58 -7.16 -2.90 9.32
C LYS A 58 -6.91 -1.41 9.35
N GLU A 59 -7.94 -0.64 9.59
CA GLU A 59 -7.80 0.81 9.65
C GLU A 59 -6.92 1.21 10.82
N VAL A 60 -7.14 0.62 11.99
CA VAL A 60 -6.36 0.96 13.17
C VAL A 60 -4.89 0.66 12.93
N PHE A 61 -4.57 -0.52 12.38
CA PHE A 61 -3.19 -0.87 12.14
C PHE A 61 -2.54 0.06 11.12
N CYS A 62 -3.26 0.40 10.06
CA CYS A 62 -2.71 1.25 9.03
C CYS A 62 -2.46 2.67 9.54
N ARG A 63 -3.40 3.20 10.28
CA ARG A 63 -3.24 4.55 10.83
C ARG A 63 -2.13 4.61 11.86
N GLU A 64 -1.99 3.56 12.66
CA GLU A 64 -0.93 3.51 13.65
C GLU A 64 0.44 3.42 12.97
N GLU A 65 0.53 2.62 11.94
CA GLU A 65 1.79 2.52 11.21
C GLU A 65 2.16 3.86 10.56
N CYS A 66 1.16 4.54 10.02
CA CYS A 66 1.38 5.85 9.42
C CYS A 66 1.86 6.86 10.47
N ARG A 67 1.22 6.85 11.62
CA ARG A 67 1.57 7.76 12.70
C ARG A 67 3.01 7.53 13.17
N LEU A 68 3.37 6.26 13.35
CA LEU A 68 4.71 5.94 13.81
C LEU A 68 5.75 6.29 12.76
N LEU A 69 5.44 6.01 11.50
CA LEU A 69 6.37 6.32 10.43
C LEU A 69 6.70 7.80 10.38
N MET A 70 5.67 8.64 10.47
CA MET A 70 5.88 10.09 10.41
C MET A 70 6.50 10.61 11.70
N HIS A 71 6.23 9.95 12.81
CA HIS A 71 6.82 10.36 14.08
C HIS A 71 8.35 10.19 14.06
N TYR A 72 8.81 9.07 13.51
CA TYR A 72 10.25 8.79 13.49
C TYR A 72 10.93 9.34 12.25
N ASN A 73 10.15 9.77 11.25
CA ASN A 73 10.69 10.33 10.02
C ASN A 73 9.89 11.57 9.65
N PRO A 74 10.09 12.68 10.40
CA PRO A 74 9.20 13.85 10.21
C PRO A 74 9.22 14.46 8.82
N GLU A 75 10.30 14.25 8.07
CA GLU A 75 10.34 14.80 6.72
C GLU A 75 9.69 13.90 5.68
N TRP A 76 9.24 12.71 6.07
CA TRP A 76 8.56 11.83 5.14
C TRP A 76 7.09 12.20 5.07
N THR A 77 6.51 12.00 3.89
CA THR A 77 5.09 12.22 3.68
C THR A 77 4.39 10.88 3.57
N ALA A 78 3.43 10.65 4.43
CA ALA A 78 2.67 9.41 4.40
C ALA A 78 1.24 9.70 4.77
N GLU A 79 0.31 8.94 4.21
CA GLU A 79 -1.10 9.09 4.54
C GLU A 79 -1.80 7.76 4.35
N VAL A 80 -2.96 7.63 4.96
CA VAL A 80 -3.78 6.45 4.82
C VAL A 80 -4.82 6.72 3.75
N VAL A 81 -4.86 5.84 2.77
CA VAL A 81 -5.90 5.90 1.74
C VAL A 81 -6.63 4.56 1.73
N THR A 82 -7.68 4.48 0.96
CA THR A 82 -8.45 3.25 0.88
C THR A 82 -8.32 2.63 -0.49
N LEU A 83 -8.50 1.32 -0.53
CA LEU A 83 -8.67 0.58 -1.78
C LEU A 83 -10.13 0.21 -1.86
N ASN A 84 -10.81 0.73 -2.85
CA ASN A 84 -12.24 0.54 -2.99
C ASN A 84 -12.55 -0.40 -4.13
N ARG A 85 -13.53 -1.27 -3.91
CA ARG A 85 -14.03 -2.14 -4.95
C ARG A 85 -15.29 -1.54 -5.53
N THR A 86 -15.27 -1.33 -6.84
CA THR A 86 -16.39 -0.76 -7.56
C THR A 86 -16.93 -1.77 -8.57
N GLU A 87 -17.98 -1.41 -9.26
CA GLU A 87 -18.54 -2.29 -10.27
C GLU A 87 -17.57 -2.53 -11.41
N SER A 88 -16.72 -1.55 -11.70
CA SER A 88 -15.78 -1.67 -12.80
C SER A 88 -14.42 -2.21 -12.37
N GLY A 89 -14.20 -2.44 -11.07
CA GLY A 89 -12.93 -2.97 -10.61
C GLY A 89 -12.52 -2.34 -9.31
N TYR A 90 -11.23 -2.03 -9.19
CA TYR A 90 -10.66 -1.48 -7.97
C TYR A 90 -10.14 -0.08 -8.21
N GLN A 91 -10.20 0.75 -7.17
CA GLN A 91 -9.77 2.14 -7.26
C GLN A 91 -9.05 2.51 -5.97
N LEU A 92 -7.80 2.95 -6.10
CA LEU A 92 -7.05 3.45 -4.95
C LEU A 92 -7.45 4.89 -4.67
N ALA A 93 -7.70 5.18 -3.39
CA ALA A 93 -8.09 6.52 -2.95
C ALA A 93 -9.37 6.99 -3.62
N GLY A 94 -10.22 6.05 -4.03
CA GLY A 94 -11.50 6.40 -4.63
C GLY A 94 -12.51 6.74 -3.57
N LYS A 95 -13.62 7.29 -4.01
CA LYS A 95 -14.69 7.66 -3.10
C LYS A 95 -15.94 6.82 -3.27
N GLU A 96 -15.97 5.99 -4.31
CA GLU A 96 -17.13 5.18 -4.60
C GLU A 96 -16.81 3.72 -4.34
N GLY A 97 -17.88 2.93 -4.20
CA GLY A 97 -17.71 1.53 -3.97
C GLY A 97 -17.50 1.19 -2.51
N GLU A 98 -17.07 -0.02 -2.26
CA GLU A 98 -16.87 -0.51 -0.91
C GLU A 98 -15.38 -0.56 -0.59
N ILE A 99 -15.05 -0.19 0.63
CA ILE A 99 -13.65 -0.24 1.07
C ILE A 99 -13.25 -1.70 1.25
N GLU A 100 -12.20 -2.08 0.54
CA GLU A 100 -11.65 -3.43 0.62
C GLU A 100 -10.45 -3.48 1.54
N GLU A 101 -9.60 -2.47 1.51
CA GLU A 101 -8.38 -2.42 2.31
C GLU A 101 -8.05 -0.99 2.66
N TYR A 102 -7.26 -0.84 3.73
CA TYR A 102 -6.64 0.42 4.07
C TYR A 102 -5.19 0.33 3.65
N VAL A 103 -4.71 1.38 3.00
CA VAL A 103 -3.43 1.37 2.29
C VAL A 103 -2.58 2.52 2.79
N LEU A 104 -1.32 2.23 3.06
CA LEU A 104 -0.37 3.26 3.46
C LEU A 104 0.30 3.80 2.20
N LYS A 105 0.10 5.08 1.93
CA LYS A 105 0.67 5.75 0.76
C LYS A 105 1.79 6.65 1.21
N MET A 106 2.96 6.52 0.59
CA MET A 106 4.10 7.35 0.93
C MET A 106 4.89 7.64 -0.32
N GLU A 107 5.73 8.67 -0.24
CA GLU A 107 6.57 9.02 -1.35
C GLU A 107 7.67 7.98 -1.53
N ASN A 108 7.88 7.58 -2.78
CA ASN A 108 8.87 6.57 -3.12
C ASN A 108 10.06 7.28 -3.78
N LEU A 109 10.73 8.14 -3.02
CA LEU A 109 11.81 8.95 -3.54
C LEU A 109 13.11 8.14 -3.59
N PRO A 110 13.99 8.47 -4.54
CA PRO A 110 15.27 7.75 -4.62
C PRO A 110 16.08 7.80 -3.34
N GLU A 111 16.06 8.91 -2.63
CA GLU A 111 16.80 9.01 -1.38
C GLU A 111 16.36 7.96 -0.38
N ARG A 112 15.05 7.71 -0.31
CA ARG A 112 14.54 6.74 0.65
C ARG A 112 15.00 5.35 0.32
N ARG A 113 15.01 5.02 -0.96
CA ARG A 113 15.49 3.71 -1.37
C ARG A 113 16.97 3.57 -1.07
N PHE A 114 17.69 4.66 -1.25
CA PHE A 114 19.11 4.65 -0.95
C PHE A 114 19.35 4.41 0.54
N LEU A 115 18.61 5.10 1.39
CA LEU A 115 18.75 4.92 2.84
C LEU A 115 18.38 3.51 3.24
N SER A 116 17.35 2.97 2.64
CA SER A 116 16.95 1.61 2.93
C SER A 116 18.06 0.62 2.59
N SER A 117 18.69 0.83 1.46
CA SER A 117 19.78 -0.02 1.04
C SER A 117 20.96 0.07 2.02
N LEU A 118 21.26 1.27 2.49
CA LEU A 118 22.32 1.46 3.44
C LEU A 118 22.04 0.72 4.75
N ILE A 119 20.80 0.80 5.20
CA ILE A 119 20.43 0.11 6.43
C ILE A 119 20.60 -1.37 6.26
N LYS A 120 20.20 -1.90 5.13
CA LYS A 120 20.36 -3.32 4.87
C LYS A 120 21.83 -3.73 4.86
N LYS A 121 22.66 -2.90 4.30
CA LYS A 121 24.09 -3.22 4.24
C LYS A 121 24.72 -3.24 5.60
N LYS A 122 24.23 -2.42 6.50
CA LYS A 122 24.78 -2.36 7.84
C LYS A 122 24.45 -3.60 8.65
N ASN A 123 23.39 -4.24 8.27
CA ASN A 123 22.98 -5.46 8.95
C ASN A 123 23.63 -6.66 8.30
#